data_4dee7f9ca81d232f8732b7eb6bc925e8
#
_entry.id   4dee7f9ca81d232f8732b7eb6bc925e8
#
_cell.length_a   1.000
_cell.length_b   1.000
_cell.length_c   1.000
_cell.angle_alpha   90.00
_cell.angle_beta   90.00
_cell.angle_gamma   90.00
#
_symmetry.space_group_name_H-M   'P 1'
#
loop_
_entity.id
_entity.type
_entity.pdbx_description
1 polymer ?
#
loop_
_entity_poly.entity_id
_entity_poly.type
_entity_poly.pdbx_seq_one_letter_code
_entity_poly.pdbx_strand_id
1 'polypeptide(L)'
;MRCEAPAAPRLRHLRPVRRAWRAAPGPLIPGPLNYGPLRSALGDPTLDAELLERALTHRSYAYEHGDLPTNERLEFLGDSVLGVVVTETLYRTHPDLSEGHLAKLRAAVVNARALAGVGRAIGLGTFVKLGRGEDTTGGREKASILSDTVEAVIGAVHLSGGLESSAQVVHLLFDPLIVAASAMGAGLDWKTSLQELSAEHGLGVPEYLIQDEGPDHLKTFTAQVRVGDNRYGNGVGRSKKEAEQAAAETAYGELAVTLGVDADLPLSD
;
A
#
# COMPACT_ATOMS: atom_id res chain seq x y z
N MET A 1 -5.59 36.46 -45.64
CA MET A 1 -5.12 36.63 -44.25
C MET A 1 -4.82 35.27 -43.70
N ARG A 2 -3.53 34.92 -43.55
CA ARG A 2 -3.09 33.66 -42.93
C ARG A 2 -2.87 33.97 -41.47
N CYS A 3 -3.60 33.29 -40.56
CA CYS A 3 -3.33 33.34 -39.13
C CYS A 3 -2.13 32.48 -38.80
N GLU A 4 -1.02 33.09 -38.42
CA GLU A 4 0.11 32.40 -37.82
C GLU A 4 -0.21 32.00 -36.38
N ALA A 5 -0.02 30.72 -36.08
CA ALA A 5 -0.14 30.20 -34.72
C ALA A 5 1.04 30.68 -33.86
N PRO A 6 0.83 31.03 -32.57
CA PRO A 6 1.92 31.43 -31.69
C PRO A 6 2.87 30.26 -31.40
N ALA A 7 4.19 30.52 -31.49
CA ALA A 7 5.24 29.57 -31.18
C ALA A 7 5.18 29.11 -29.72
N ALA A 8 5.26 27.80 -29.54
CA ALA A 8 5.34 27.19 -28.20
C ALA A 8 6.57 27.69 -27.42
N PRO A 9 6.45 27.93 -26.10
CA PRO A 9 7.58 28.34 -25.29
C PRO A 9 8.64 27.25 -25.24
N ARG A 10 9.88 27.60 -25.58
CA ARG A 10 11.04 26.71 -25.47
C ARG A 10 11.26 26.36 -24.00
N LEU A 11 11.13 25.07 -23.68
CA LEU A 11 11.56 24.51 -22.40
C LEU A 11 13.05 24.83 -22.22
N ARG A 12 13.39 25.74 -21.30
CA ARG A 12 14.76 25.99 -20.89
C ARG A 12 15.26 24.68 -20.27
N HIS A 13 16.38 24.18 -20.80
CA HIS A 13 17.07 23.01 -20.34
C HIS A 13 17.19 23.01 -18.82
N LEU A 14 16.52 22.09 -18.15
CA LEU A 14 16.75 21.77 -16.77
C LEU A 14 18.19 21.24 -16.67
N ARG A 15 19.07 22.02 -16.04
CA ARG A 15 20.44 21.57 -15.77
C ARG A 15 20.37 20.32 -14.91
N PRO A 16 21.21 19.31 -15.16
CA PRO A 16 21.23 18.10 -14.35
C PRO A 16 21.50 18.45 -12.89
N VAL A 17 20.59 18.04 -12.01
CA VAL A 17 20.59 18.30 -10.56
C VAL A 17 21.74 17.63 -9.81
N ARG A 18 22.65 16.95 -10.51
CA ARG A 18 23.76 16.16 -9.95
C ARG A 18 24.80 16.92 -9.12
N ARG A 19 24.76 18.25 -9.03
CA ARG A 19 25.79 19.06 -8.32
C ARG A 19 25.36 19.69 -7.00
N ALA A 20 24.09 19.62 -6.60
CA ALA A 20 23.59 20.33 -5.42
C ALA A 20 23.61 19.52 -4.11
N TRP A 21 24.02 18.25 -4.15
CA TRP A 21 23.88 17.33 -3.00
C TRP A 21 25.20 16.89 -2.35
N ARG A 22 26.34 17.53 -2.68
CA ARG A 22 27.55 17.32 -1.88
C ARG A 22 27.42 18.14 -0.60
N ALA A 23 26.86 17.51 0.45
CA ALA A 23 26.98 18.04 1.81
C ALA A 23 28.46 18.05 2.21
N ALA A 24 28.88 19.08 2.91
CA ALA A 24 30.18 19.09 3.55
C ALA A 24 30.34 17.87 4.47
N PRO A 25 31.55 17.28 4.59
CA PRO A 25 31.76 16.15 5.49
C PRO A 25 31.42 16.56 6.91
N GLY A 26 30.37 15.96 7.46
CA GLY A 26 29.97 16.08 8.85
C GLY A 26 30.94 15.33 9.77
N PRO A 27 30.88 15.55 11.09
CA PRO A 27 31.75 14.90 12.08
C PRO A 27 31.60 13.36 11.98
N LEU A 28 32.73 12.66 12.12
CA LEU A 28 32.88 11.21 12.03
C LEU A 28 31.91 10.50 12.98
N ILE A 29 30.94 9.78 12.40
CA ILE A 29 30.01 8.90 13.10
C ILE A 29 30.74 7.62 13.50
N PRO A 30 30.44 7.01 14.68
CA PRO A 30 31.08 5.75 15.08
C PRO A 30 30.88 4.68 14.02
N GLY A 31 31.96 4.07 13.55
CA GLY A 31 32.17 3.04 12.55
C GLY A 31 31.01 2.66 11.61
N PRO A 32 31.26 2.42 10.33
CA PRO A 32 30.21 2.15 9.37
C PRO A 32 29.41 0.92 9.80
N LEU A 33 28.09 1.11 10.05
CA LEU A 33 27.16 -0.01 10.16
C LEU A 33 27.32 -0.86 8.89
N ASN A 34 27.45 -2.17 9.07
CA ASN A 34 27.48 -3.08 7.92
C ASN A 34 26.07 -3.19 7.32
N TYR A 35 25.80 -2.40 6.29
CA TYR A 35 24.52 -2.43 5.56
C TYR A 35 24.39 -3.60 4.57
N GLY A 36 25.37 -4.49 4.49
CA GLY A 36 25.35 -5.66 3.60
C GLY A 36 24.09 -6.52 3.76
N PRO A 37 23.71 -6.91 4.97
CA PRO A 37 22.48 -7.69 5.19
C PRO A 37 21.21 -6.97 4.71
N LEU A 38 21.10 -5.66 4.97
CA LEU A 38 19.95 -4.88 4.52
C LEU A 38 19.91 -4.75 3.00
N ARG A 39 21.04 -4.44 2.34
CA ARG A 39 21.12 -4.40 0.88
C ARG A 39 20.75 -5.75 0.25
N SER A 40 21.16 -6.86 0.86
CA SER A 40 20.77 -8.18 0.41
C SER A 40 19.27 -8.43 0.56
N ALA A 41 18.67 -8.00 1.66
CA ALA A 41 17.23 -8.12 1.89
C ALA A 41 16.40 -7.24 0.93
N LEU A 42 16.96 -6.10 0.50
CA LEU A 42 16.38 -5.22 -0.51
C LEU A 42 16.61 -5.71 -1.96
N GLY A 43 17.48 -6.70 -2.16
CA GLY A 43 17.88 -7.15 -3.50
C GLY A 43 18.70 -6.11 -4.29
N ASP A 44 19.18 -5.04 -3.65
CA ASP A 44 19.98 -3.99 -4.28
C ASP A 44 21.36 -3.84 -3.60
N PRO A 45 22.36 -4.58 -4.06
CA PRO A 45 23.72 -4.49 -3.54
C PRO A 45 24.41 -3.17 -3.92
N THR A 46 23.89 -2.44 -4.90
CA THR A 46 24.49 -1.24 -5.47
C THR A 46 23.93 0.07 -4.92
N LEU A 47 22.91 -0.02 -4.06
CA LEU A 47 22.28 1.14 -3.41
C LEU A 47 23.34 2.06 -2.79
N ASP A 48 23.26 3.34 -3.13
CA ASP A 48 24.18 4.36 -2.62
C ASP A 48 24.22 4.38 -1.08
N ALA A 49 25.44 4.38 -0.52
CA ALA A 49 25.63 4.28 0.92
C ALA A 49 25.17 5.52 1.68
N GLU A 50 25.36 6.71 1.09
CA GLU A 50 24.99 7.99 1.73
C GLU A 50 23.47 8.14 1.72
N LEU A 51 22.81 7.75 0.63
CA LEU A 51 21.34 7.75 0.53
C LEU A 51 20.73 6.75 1.50
N LEU A 52 21.28 5.53 1.59
CA LEU A 52 20.79 4.53 2.55
C LEU A 52 20.98 5.01 3.99
N GLU A 53 22.14 5.54 4.32
CA GLU A 53 22.38 6.08 5.67
C GLU A 53 21.41 7.18 6.05
N ARG A 54 21.12 8.07 5.09
CA ARG A 54 20.11 9.12 5.27
C ARG A 54 18.70 8.55 5.43
N ALA A 55 18.31 7.55 4.65
CA ALA A 55 17.01 6.88 4.77
C ALA A 55 16.81 6.25 6.15
N LEU A 56 17.91 5.82 6.79
CA LEU A 56 17.91 5.22 8.12
C LEU A 56 18.07 6.24 9.24
N THR A 57 18.19 7.54 8.95
CA THR A 57 18.41 8.58 9.95
C THR A 57 17.08 9.25 10.34
N HIS A 58 16.51 8.82 11.47
CA HIS A 58 15.33 9.43 12.04
C HIS A 58 15.63 10.81 12.65
N ARG A 59 14.65 11.72 12.63
CA ARG A 59 14.78 13.09 13.16
C ARG A 59 15.28 13.16 14.61
N SER A 60 14.91 12.21 15.46
CA SER A 60 15.39 12.19 16.85
C SER A 60 16.89 11.99 16.95
N TYR A 61 17.47 11.14 16.09
CA TYR A 61 18.91 10.97 15.99
C TYR A 61 19.60 12.23 15.45
N ALA A 62 19.06 12.78 14.37
CA ALA A 62 19.60 13.99 13.75
C ALA A 62 19.69 15.16 14.73
N TYR A 63 18.64 15.37 15.53
CA TYR A 63 18.60 16.40 16.56
C TYR A 63 19.71 16.25 17.61
N GLU A 64 20.00 15.01 18.07
CA GLU A 64 21.06 14.75 19.05
C GLU A 64 22.47 14.84 18.46
N HIS A 65 22.61 14.84 17.13
CA HIS A 65 23.91 14.75 16.43
C HIS A 65 24.19 15.94 15.51
N GLY A 66 23.66 17.12 15.82
CA GLY A 66 24.00 18.38 15.13
C GLY A 66 23.15 18.60 13.86
N ASP A 67 21.87 18.30 13.94
CA ASP A 67 20.88 18.55 12.88
C ASP A 67 21.27 17.91 11.52
N LEU A 68 21.64 16.64 11.56
CA LEU A 68 21.94 15.87 10.35
C LEU A 68 20.73 15.82 9.40
N PRO A 69 20.94 15.60 8.09
CA PRO A 69 19.84 15.36 7.16
C PRO A 69 19.00 14.15 7.56
N THR A 70 17.70 14.35 7.74
CA THR A 70 16.73 13.30 8.12
C THR A 70 16.22 12.52 6.93
N ASN A 71 15.47 11.44 7.20
CA ASN A 71 14.80 10.61 6.21
C ASN A 71 13.50 11.22 5.64
N GLU A 72 12.92 12.25 6.27
CA GLU A 72 11.58 12.78 5.93
C GLU A 72 11.39 13.14 4.44
N ARG A 73 12.40 13.70 3.80
CA ARG A 73 12.31 14.03 2.36
C ARG A 73 12.43 12.82 1.45
N LEU A 74 13.12 11.78 1.91
CA LEU A 74 13.17 10.50 1.19
C LEU A 74 11.88 9.72 1.37
N GLU A 75 11.28 9.75 2.56
CA GLU A 75 9.94 9.25 2.86
C GLU A 75 8.91 9.85 1.90
N PHE A 76 8.83 11.19 1.84
CA PHE A 76 7.91 11.88 0.92
C PHE A 76 8.06 11.43 -0.55
N LEU A 77 9.30 11.24 -1.02
CA LEU A 77 9.55 10.74 -2.37
C LEU A 77 9.17 9.27 -2.51
N GLY A 78 9.54 8.46 -1.51
CA GLY A 78 9.32 7.02 -1.52
C GLY A 78 7.86 6.63 -1.47
N ASP A 79 7.02 7.33 -0.70
CA ASP A 79 5.56 7.16 -0.71
C ASP A 79 5.01 7.29 -2.13
N SER A 80 5.40 8.36 -2.85
CA SER A 80 4.97 8.57 -4.23
C SER A 80 5.44 7.47 -5.18
N VAL A 81 6.69 7.02 -5.06
CA VAL A 81 7.26 5.93 -5.87
C VAL A 81 6.57 4.61 -5.59
N LEU A 82 6.38 4.26 -4.32
CA LEU A 82 5.62 3.07 -3.88
C LEU A 82 4.20 3.12 -4.45
N GLY A 83 3.54 4.27 -4.30
CA GLY A 83 2.18 4.49 -4.81
C GLY A 83 2.08 4.23 -6.32
N VAL A 84 3.02 4.73 -7.12
CA VAL A 84 3.04 4.50 -8.58
C VAL A 84 3.24 3.03 -8.90
N VAL A 85 4.25 2.36 -8.32
CA VAL A 85 4.56 0.97 -8.65
C VAL A 85 3.42 0.03 -8.26
N VAL A 86 2.87 0.18 -7.04
CA VAL A 86 1.75 -0.65 -6.58
C VAL A 86 0.50 -0.39 -7.42
N THR A 87 0.20 0.87 -7.75
CA THR A 87 -0.96 1.21 -8.58
C THR A 87 -0.83 0.64 -9.99
N GLU A 88 0.33 0.75 -10.61
CA GLU A 88 0.59 0.16 -11.94
C GLU A 88 0.44 -1.36 -11.90
N THR A 89 0.97 -2.01 -10.86
CA THR A 89 0.86 -3.46 -10.68
C THR A 89 -0.60 -3.89 -10.58
N LEU A 90 -1.38 -3.25 -9.71
CA LEU A 90 -2.81 -3.54 -9.55
C LEU A 90 -3.59 -3.31 -10.84
N TYR A 91 -3.35 -2.19 -11.53
CA TYR A 91 -4.00 -1.86 -12.80
C TYR A 91 -3.75 -2.92 -13.89
N ARG A 92 -2.52 -3.44 -13.96
CA ARG A 92 -2.15 -4.46 -14.96
C ARG A 92 -2.63 -5.86 -14.60
N THR A 93 -2.63 -6.20 -13.32
CA THR A 93 -3.01 -7.55 -12.84
C THR A 93 -4.50 -7.73 -12.67
N HIS A 94 -5.26 -6.64 -12.56
CA HIS A 94 -6.71 -6.67 -12.38
C HIS A 94 -7.43 -5.76 -13.38
N PRO A 95 -7.42 -6.10 -14.69
CA PRO A 95 -8.00 -5.25 -15.75
C PRO A 95 -9.52 -5.08 -15.61
N ASP A 96 -10.17 -6.01 -14.94
CA ASP A 96 -11.63 -6.07 -14.81
C ASP A 96 -12.16 -5.39 -13.53
N LEU A 97 -11.25 -4.89 -12.66
CA LEU A 97 -11.67 -4.20 -11.44
C LEU A 97 -11.89 -2.70 -11.68
N SER A 98 -12.96 -2.17 -11.09
CA SER A 98 -13.23 -0.73 -11.10
C SER A 98 -12.17 0.06 -10.34
N GLU A 99 -12.07 1.37 -10.63
CA GLU A 99 -11.17 2.29 -9.91
C GLU A 99 -11.36 2.20 -8.39
N GLY A 100 -12.60 2.14 -7.92
CA GLY A 100 -12.92 2.03 -6.49
C GLY A 100 -12.38 0.74 -5.86
N HIS A 101 -12.41 -0.38 -6.55
CA HIS A 101 -11.83 -1.65 -6.10
C HIS A 101 -10.30 -1.61 -6.10
N LEU A 102 -9.69 -1.09 -7.16
CA LEU A 102 -8.24 -0.89 -7.21
C LEU A 102 -7.74 0.04 -6.09
N ALA A 103 -8.47 1.11 -5.78
CA ALA A 103 -8.15 2.01 -4.68
C ALA A 103 -8.21 1.31 -3.31
N LYS A 104 -9.19 0.43 -3.08
CA LYS A 104 -9.30 -0.38 -1.86
C LYS A 104 -8.16 -1.39 -1.74
N LEU A 105 -7.82 -2.11 -2.83
CA LEU A 105 -6.66 -3.01 -2.86
C LEU A 105 -5.36 -2.26 -2.55
N ARG A 106 -5.15 -1.11 -3.18
CA ARG A 106 -3.99 -0.26 -2.89
C ARG A 106 -3.95 0.14 -1.42
N ALA A 107 -5.05 0.59 -0.84
CA ALA A 107 -5.12 0.98 0.58
C ALA A 107 -4.87 -0.20 1.53
N ALA A 108 -5.21 -1.43 1.14
CA ALA A 108 -4.91 -2.62 1.93
C ALA A 108 -3.40 -2.95 1.96
N VAL A 109 -2.67 -2.61 0.89
CA VAL A 109 -1.24 -2.88 0.73
C VAL A 109 -0.37 -1.69 1.13
N VAL A 110 -0.78 -0.46 0.79
CA VAL A 110 -0.04 0.77 1.07
C VAL A 110 -0.68 1.49 2.26
N ASN A 111 -0.30 1.06 3.46
CA ASN A 111 -0.68 1.69 4.71
C ASN A 111 0.39 1.44 5.78
N ALA A 112 0.42 2.27 6.83
CA ALA A 112 1.45 2.21 7.86
C ALA A 112 1.62 0.83 8.51
N ARG A 113 0.53 0.07 8.68
CA ARG A 113 0.58 -1.29 9.28
C ARG A 113 1.27 -2.28 8.34
N ALA A 114 0.93 -2.26 7.06
CA ALA A 114 1.51 -3.14 6.05
C ALA A 114 3.00 -2.82 5.85
N LEU A 115 3.34 -1.54 5.70
CA LEU A 115 4.72 -1.08 5.55
C LEU A 115 5.57 -1.44 6.77
N ALA A 116 5.06 -1.23 7.98
CA ALA A 116 5.75 -1.65 9.19
C ALA A 116 5.95 -3.17 9.26
N GLY A 117 5.00 -3.95 8.75
CA GLY A 117 5.13 -5.41 8.57
C GLY A 117 6.31 -5.77 7.67
N VAL A 118 6.41 -5.11 6.52
CA VAL A 118 7.55 -5.25 5.59
C VAL A 118 8.86 -4.87 6.28
N GLY A 119 8.90 -3.72 6.96
CA GLY A 119 10.08 -3.27 7.70
C GLY A 119 10.55 -4.29 8.74
N ARG A 120 9.63 -4.91 9.48
CA ARG A 120 9.96 -5.99 10.42
C ARG A 120 10.49 -7.24 9.72
N ALA A 121 9.86 -7.64 8.62
CA ALA A 121 10.25 -8.84 7.88
C ALA A 121 11.71 -8.77 7.38
N ILE A 122 12.17 -7.58 6.98
CA ILE A 122 13.56 -7.37 6.54
C ILE A 122 14.51 -6.94 7.69
N GLY A 123 14.04 -6.90 8.94
CA GLY A 123 14.83 -6.50 10.11
C GLY A 123 15.26 -5.03 10.10
N LEU A 124 14.51 -4.15 9.43
CA LEU A 124 14.85 -2.75 9.19
C LEU A 124 15.12 -1.98 10.49
N GLY A 125 14.35 -2.24 11.55
CA GLY A 125 14.47 -1.55 12.84
C GLY A 125 15.86 -1.62 13.46
N THR A 126 16.64 -2.68 13.18
CA THR A 126 18.01 -2.83 13.70
C THR A 126 19.00 -1.82 13.08
N PHE A 127 18.67 -1.30 11.90
CA PHE A 127 19.51 -0.35 11.15
C PHE A 127 19.10 1.11 11.36
N VAL A 128 17.87 1.36 11.86
CA VAL A 128 17.37 2.72 12.07
C VAL A 128 18.20 3.44 13.15
N LYS A 129 18.66 4.65 12.84
CA LYS A 129 19.34 5.53 13.76
C LYS A 129 18.32 6.35 14.54
N LEU A 130 18.22 6.11 15.84
CA LEU A 130 17.29 6.76 16.75
C LEU A 130 18.02 7.57 17.83
N GLY A 131 17.45 8.69 18.24
CA GLY A 131 17.87 9.36 19.46
C GLY A 131 17.57 8.50 20.68
N ARG A 132 18.29 8.74 21.77
CA ARG A 132 18.21 7.91 23.01
C ARG A 132 16.78 7.80 23.55
N GLY A 133 16.04 8.92 23.56
CA GLY A 133 14.66 8.92 24.04
C GLY A 133 13.76 8.01 23.24
N GLU A 134 13.85 8.05 21.91
CA GLU A 134 13.06 7.24 21.00
C GLU A 134 13.47 5.76 21.07
N ASP A 135 14.76 5.47 21.13
CA ASP A 135 15.29 4.12 21.23
C ASP A 135 14.86 3.42 22.52
N THR A 136 14.93 4.13 23.67
CA THR A 136 14.49 3.58 24.98
C THR A 136 13.00 3.31 25.08
N THR A 137 12.18 4.00 24.28
CA THR A 137 10.72 3.76 24.22
C THR A 137 10.28 2.74 23.17
N GLY A 138 11.23 1.95 22.65
CA GLY A 138 10.95 0.89 21.68
C GLY A 138 10.75 1.43 20.25
N GLY A 139 11.34 2.57 19.91
CA GLY A 139 11.22 3.22 18.61
C GLY A 139 11.52 2.31 17.42
N ARG A 140 12.45 1.35 17.58
CA ARG A 140 12.84 0.38 16.54
C ARG A 140 11.68 -0.50 16.06
N GLU A 141 10.65 -0.70 16.88
CA GLU A 141 9.48 -1.53 16.59
C GLU A 141 8.21 -0.71 16.37
N LYS A 142 8.27 0.63 16.53
CA LYS A 142 7.12 1.49 16.28
C LYS A 142 6.70 1.45 14.81
N ALA A 143 5.42 1.21 14.59
CA ALA A 143 4.87 1.07 13.25
C ALA A 143 5.08 2.33 12.41
N SER A 144 4.91 3.54 12.98
CA SER A 144 5.14 4.80 12.27
C SER A 144 6.60 4.95 11.83
N ILE A 145 7.57 4.66 12.69
CA ILE A 145 9.00 4.78 12.36
C ILE A 145 9.40 3.77 11.29
N LEU A 146 8.89 2.54 11.39
CA LEU A 146 9.18 1.49 10.41
C LEU A 146 8.54 1.80 9.06
N SER A 147 7.28 2.26 9.02
CA SER A 147 6.62 2.64 7.76
C SER A 147 7.37 3.75 7.04
N ASP A 148 7.62 4.86 7.76
CA ASP A 148 8.30 6.03 7.21
C ASP A 148 9.72 5.69 6.72
N THR A 149 10.40 4.78 7.44
CA THR A 149 11.74 4.30 7.02
C THR A 149 11.69 3.41 5.79
N VAL A 150 10.67 2.55 5.63
CA VAL A 150 10.47 1.74 4.40
C VAL A 150 10.30 2.67 3.21
N GLU A 151 9.44 3.68 3.31
CA GLU A 151 9.25 4.68 2.25
C GLU A 151 10.55 5.42 1.97
N ALA A 152 11.27 5.86 3.02
CA ALA A 152 12.55 6.55 2.85
C ALA A 152 13.60 5.67 2.14
N VAL A 153 13.64 4.38 2.40
CA VAL A 153 14.52 3.43 1.70
C VAL A 153 14.13 3.31 0.23
N ILE A 154 12.83 3.21 -0.09
CA ILE A 154 12.35 3.20 -1.48
C ILE A 154 12.75 4.50 -2.20
N GLY A 155 12.61 5.65 -1.54
CA GLY A 155 13.06 6.94 -2.05
C GLY A 155 14.59 6.99 -2.28
N ALA A 156 15.38 6.39 -1.40
CA ALA A 156 16.83 6.27 -1.56
C ALA A 156 17.22 5.39 -2.75
N VAL A 157 16.57 4.23 -2.91
CA VAL A 157 16.74 3.34 -4.07
C VAL A 157 16.39 4.07 -5.36
N HIS A 158 15.28 4.83 -5.36
CA HIS A 158 14.87 5.61 -6.52
C HIS A 158 15.90 6.66 -6.94
N LEU A 159 16.47 7.38 -5.99
CA LEU A 159 17.52 8.38 -6.29
C LEU A 159 18.85 7.73 -6.70
N SER A 160 19.12 6.52 -6.24
CA SER A 160 20.32 5.75 -6.56
C SER A 160 20.26 5.13 -7.96
N GLY A 161 19.17 4.40 -8.25
CA GLY A 161 19.03 3.54 -9.43
C GLY A 161 17.85 3.86 -10.36
N GLY A 162 17.03 4.86 -10.03
CA GLY A 162 15.86 5.25 -10.84
C GLY A 162 14.64 4.37 -10.57
N LEU A 163 13.61 4.56 -11.42
CA LEU A 163 12.30 3.88 -11.23
C LEU A 163 12.42 2.37 -11.39
N GLU A 164 13.24 1.88 -12.29
CA GLU A 164 13.41 0.44 -12.53
C GLU A 164 13.94 -0.28 -11.29
N SER A 165 15.00 0.26 -10.65
CA SER A 165 15.56 -0.31 -9.43
C SER A 165 14.57 -0.26 -8.27
N SER A 166 13.85 0.86 -8.12
CA SER A 166 12.82 0.97 -7.05
C SER A 166 11.64 0.03 -7.31
N ALA A 167 11.22 -0.16 -8.56
CA ALA A 167 10.18 -1.13 -8.89
C ALA A 167 10.60 -2.56 -8.52
N GLN A 168 11.83 -2.96 -8.80
CA GLN A 168 12.35 -4.29 -8.40
C GLN A 168 12.29 -4.49 -6.89
N VAL A 169 12.70 -3.51 -6.10
CA VAL A 169 12.63 -3.55 -4.63
C VAL A 169 11.18 -3.59 -4.14
N VAL A 170 10.30 -2.78 -4.71
CA VAL A 170 8.88 -2.76 -4.35
C VAL A 170 8.23 -4.11 -4.68
N HIS A 171 8.45 -4.68 -5.85
CA HIS A 171 7.95 -6.01 -6.22
C HIS A 171 8.45 -7.10 -5.26
N LEU A 172 9.77 -7.11 -4.96
CA LEU A 172 10.33 -8.07 -4.02
C LEU A 172 9.63 -8.04 -2.66
N LEU A 173 9.31 -6.84 -2.15
CA LEU A 173 8.79 -6.65 -0.80
C LEU A 173 7.26 -6.69 -0.72
N PHE A 174 6.55 -6.24 -1.75
CA PHE A 174 5.11 -6.00 -1.70
C PHE A 174 4.27 -6.97 -2.54
N ASP A 175 4.80 -7.67 -3.54
CA ASP A 175 4.02 -8.63 -4.33
C ASP A 175 3.35 -9.71 -3.48
N PRO A 176 4.00 -10.27 -2.42
CA PRO A 176 3.31 -11.22 -1.53
C PRO A 176 2.09 -10.60 -0.83
N LEU A 177 2.14 -9.30 -0.49
CA LEU A 177 1.02 -8.59 0.13
C LEU A 177 -0.08 -8.30 -0.89
N ILE A 178 0.27 -7.93 -2.12
CA ILE A 178 -0.68 -7.70 -3.22
C ILE A 178 -1.45 -8.99 -3.50
N VAL A 179 -0.75 -10.11 -3.66
CA VAL A 179 -1.39 -11.42 -3.88
C VAL A 179 -2.30 -11.81 -2.72
N ALA A 180 -1.85 -11.63 -1.47
CA ALA A 180 -2.67 -11.94 -0.30
C ALA A 180 -3.91 -11.05 -0.20
N ALA A 181 -3.77 -9.73 -0.47
CA ALA A 181 -4.89 -8.80 -0.45
C ALA A 181 -5.92 -9.14 -1.54
N SER A 182 -5.47 -9.46 -2.74
CA SER A 182 -6.34 -9.89 -3.85
C SER A 182 -7.08 -11.19 -3.52
N ALA A 183 -6.37 -12.19 -2.99
CA ALA A 183 -6.97 -13.48 -2.61
C ALA A 183 -7.99 -13.37 -1.47
N MET A 184 -7.83 -12.40 -0.56
CA MET A 184 -8.79 -12.14 0.51
C MET A 184 -9.99 -11.29 0.06
N GLY A 185 -10.10 -10.94 -1.21
CA GLY A 185 -11.13 -10.05 -1.72
C GLY A 185 -11.09 -8.64 -1.12
N ALA A 186 -9.91 -8.17 -0.68
CA ALA A 186 -9.75 -6.88 -0.02
C ALA A 186 -10.18 -5.69 -0.89
N GLY A 187 -10.19 -5.87 -2.23
CA GLY A 187 -10.73 -4.92 -3.20
C GLY A 187 -12.22 -5.05 -3.45
N LEU A 188 -12.82 -6.18 -3.11
CA LEU A 188 -14.22 -6.46 -3.41
C LEU A 188 -15.10 -6.00 -2.23
N ASP A 189 -15.92 -5.02 -2.47
CA ASP A 189 -17.05 -4.68 -1.61
C ASP A 189 -18.29 -5.41 -2.16
N TRP A 190 -18.40 -6.67 -1.77
CA TRP A 190 -19.49 -7.52 -2.24
C TRP A 190 -20.88 -6.91 -2.03
N LYS A 191 -21.03 -6.07 -1.00
CA LYS A 191 -22.29 -5.36 -0.77
C LYS A 191 -22.57 -4.33 -1.86
N THR A 192 -21.54 -3.56 -2.27
CA THR A 192 -21.64 -2.63 -3.39
C THR A 192 -21.85 -3.35 -4.69
N SER A 193 -21.08 -4.39 -4.99
CA SER A 193 -21.20 -5.19 -6.21
C SER A 193 -22.57 -5.85 -6.34
N LEU A 194 -23.10 -6.40 -5.24
CA LEU A 194 -24.46 -6.97 -5.23
C LEU A 194 -25.54 -5.89 -5.43
N GLN A 195 -25.34 -4.70 -4.88
CA GLN A 195 -26.26 -3.58 -5.05
C GLN A 195 -26.27 -3.10 -6.50
N GLU A 196 -25.12 -2.99 -7.15
CA GLU A 196 -24.97 -2.63 -8.56
C GLU A 196 -25.65 -3.67 -9.45
N LEU A 197 -25.37 -4.96 -9.27
CA LEU A 197 -25.99 -6.05 -10.01
C LEU A 197 -27.53 -6.06 -9.84
N SER A 198 -28.01 -5.82 -8.60
CA SER A 198 -29.43 -5.76 -8.32
C SER A 198 -30.10 -4.55 -8.97
N ALA A 199 -29.44 -3.40 -8.98
CA ALA A 199 -29.94 -2.18 -9.60
C ALA A 199 -30.00 -2.28 -11.12
N GLU A 200 -28.96 -2.85 -11.75
CA GLU A 200 -28.89 -3.07 -13.20
C GLU A 200 -30.05 -3.92 -13.71
N HIS A 201 -30.45 -4.92 -12.91
CA HIS A 201 -31.56 -5.84 -13.27
C HIS A 201 -32.90 -5.43 -12.65
N GLY A 202 -33.02 -4.25 -12.03
CA GLY A 202 -34.27 -3.72 -11.49
C GLY A 202 -34.83 -4.53 -10.31
N LEU A 203 -34.01 -5.27 -9.57
CA LEU A 203 -34.41 -6.16 -8.49
C LEU A 203 -34.57 -5.48 -7.13
N GLY A 204 -34.26 -4.18 -7.06
CA GLY A 204 -34.31 -3.39 -5.82
C GLY A 204 -33.04 -3.44 -5.01
N VAL A 205 -33.06 -2.85 -3.81
CA VAL A 205 -31.89 -2.76 -2.91
C VAL A 205 -31.78 -4.04 -2.09
N PRO A 206 -30.58 -4.67 -2.01
CA PRO A 206 -30.35 -5.84 -1.16
C PRO A 206 -30.53 -5.50 0.34
N GLU A 207 -31.27 -6.35 1.05
CA GLU A 207 -31.47 -6.24 2.49
C GLU A 207 -30.73 -7.36 3.22
N TYR A 208 -30.12 -7.04 4.38
CA TYR A 208 -29.34 -8.00 5.17
C TYR A 208 -30.08 -8.37 6.45
N LEU A 209 -30.42 -9.64 6.59
CA LEU A 209 -31.04 -10.23 7.77
C LEU A 209 -29.94 -10.80 8.66
N ILE A 210 -29.67 -10.16 9.80
CA ILE A 210 -28.55 -10.52 10.69
C ILE A 210 -29.08 -11.19 11.93
N GLN A 211 -28.43 -12.28 12.33
CA GLN A 211 -28.61 -12.97 13.61
C GLN A 211 -27.25 -13.04 14.32
N ASP A 212 -27.24 -13.03 15.63
CA ASP A 212 -26.05 -13.23 16.44
C ASP A 212 -26.26 -14.35 17.45
N GLU A 213 -25.22 -15.14 17.69
CA GLU A 213 -25.21 -16.26 18.61
C GLU A 213 -23.90 -16.32 19.38
N GLY A 214 -23.98 -16.77 20.66
CA GLY A 214 -22.83 -16.92 21.55
C GLY A 214 -22.64 -15.78 22.55
N PRO A 215 -21.75 -15.98 23.53
CA PRO A 215 -21.46 -14.97 24.57
C PRO A 215 -20.73 -13.77 23.98
N ASP A 216 -20.82 -12.59 24.60
CA ASP A 216 -20.33 -11.31 24.08
C ASP A 216 -18.85 -11.31 23.60
N HIS A 217 -18.00 -12.11 24.22
CA HIS A 217 -16.57 -12.21 23.88
C HIS A 217 -16.27 -13.24 22.77
N LEU A 218 -17.28 -14.00 22.32
CA LEU A 218 -17.19 -15.03 21.27
C LEU A 218 -18.41 -15.00 20.34
N LYS A 219 -19.02 -13.83 20.15
CA LYS A 219 -20.17 -13.70 19.26
C LYS A 219 -19.83 -14.08 17.84
N THR A 220 -20.69 -14.90 17.26
CA THR A 220 -20.70 -15.20 15.83
C THR A 220 -21.94 -14.55 15.22
N PHE A 221 -21.73 -13.87 14.11
CA PHE A 221 -22.80 -13.23 13.34
C PHE A 221 -23.07 -14.04 12.09
N THR A 222 -24.36 -14.28 11.81
CA THR A 222 -24.82 -14.89 10.56
C THR A 222 -25.66 -13.85 9.84
N ALA A 223 -25.40 -13.65 8.56
CA ALA A 223 -26.18 -12.78 7.68
C ALA A 223 -26.75 -13.56 6.51
N GLN A 224 -27.97 -13.22 6.10
CA GLN A 224 -28.62 -13.70 4.89
C GLN A 224 -29.08 -12.49 4.08
N VAL A 225 -28.90 -12.54 2.75
CA VAL A 225 -29.33 -11.46 1.85
C VAL A 225 -30.73 -11.73 1.33
N ARG A 226 -31.55 -10.68 1.24
CA ARG A 226 -32.82 -10.66 0.50
C ARG A 226 -32.73 -9.65 -0.63
N VAL A 227 -33.05 -10.07 -1.86
CA VAL A 227 -33.17 -9.21 -3.03
C VAL A 227 -34.57 -9.40 -3.61
N GLY A 228 -35.37 -8.35 -3.58
CA GLY A 228 -36.80 -8.46 -3.88
C GLY A 228 -37.50 -9.43 -2.92
N ASP A 229 -38.22 -10.39 -3.46
CA ASP A 229 -38.93 -11.43 -2.67
C ASP A 229 -38.09 -12.67 -2.39
N ASN A 230 -36.92 -12.80 -2.99
CA ASN A 230 -36.07 -13.98 -2.89
C ASN A 230 -34.94 -13.80 -1.87
N ARG A 231 -34.54 -14.90 -1.26
CA ARG A 231 -33.39 -14.98 -0.36
C ARG A 231 -32.23 -15.62 -1.07
N TYR A 232 -31.07 -15.00 -0.91
CA TYR A 232 -29.81 -15.43 -1.49
C TYR A 232 -28.73 -15.43 -0.42
N GLY A 233 -27.70 -16.21 -0.62
CA GLY A 233 -26.45 -16.19 0.12
C GLY A 233 -26.56 -16.20 1.63
N ASN A 234 -25.66 -16.91 2.27
CA ASN A 234 -25.47 -16.88 3.71
C ASN A 234 -24.01 -16.57 4.00
N GLY A 235 -23.75 -15.76 5.02
CA GLY A 235 -22.40 -15.42 5.44
C GLY A 235 -22.26 -15.47 6.96
N VAL A 236 -21.12 -15.92 7.44
CA VAL A 236 -20.77 -15.99 8.85
C VAL A 236 -19.51 -15.16 9.10
N GLY A 237 -19.49 -14.43 10.22
CA GLY A 237 -18.35 -13.60 10.58
C GLY A 237 -18.26 -13.32 12.08
N ARG A 238 -17.13 -12.78 12.52
CA ARG A 238 -16.90 -12.34 13.91
C ARG A 238 -17.47 -10.95 14.19
N SER A 239 -17.94 -10.27 13.15
CA SER A 239 -18.64 -8.98 13.23
C SER A 239 -19.79 -8.97 12.24
N LYS A 240 -20.78 -8.08 12.47
CA LYS A 240 -21.89 -7.88 11.53
C LYS A 240 -21.39 -7.57 10.13
N LYS A 241 -20.40 -6.67 10.01
CA LYS A 241 -19.81 -6.27 8.73
C LYS A 241 -19.17 -7.45 8.00
N GLU A 242 -18.47 -8.32 8.70
CA GLU A 242 -17.83 -9.50 8.13
C GLU A 242 -18.86 -10.52 7.64
N ALA A 243 -19.91 -10.79 8.42
CA ALA A 243 -21.02 -11.67 8.05
C ALA A 243 -21.79 -11.12 6.83
N GLU A 244 -22.06 -9.80 6.79
CA GLU A 244 -22.74 -9.15 5.67
C GLU A 244 -21.92 -9.23 4.38
N GLN A 245 -20.60 -9.03 4.43
CA GLN A 245 -19.73 -9.14 3.26
C GLN A 245 -19.70 -10.59 2.72
N ALA A 246 -19.55 -11.57 3.59
CA ALA A 246 -19.58 -12.98 3.21
C ALA A 246 -20.95 -13.40 2.62
N ALA A 247 -22.04 -12.88 3.19
CA ALA A 247 -23.38 -13.13 2.66
C ALA A 247 -23.58 -12.46 1.28
N ALA A 248 -23.05 -11.24 1.10
CA ALA A 248 -23.12 -10.53 -0.17
C ALA A 248 -22.33 -11.25 -1.28
N GLU A 249 -21.14 -11.78 -0.96
CA GLU A 249 -20.33 -12.57 -1.89
C GLU A 249 -21.12 -13.80 -2.39
N THR A 250 -21.64 -14.60 -1.47
CA THR A 250 -22.43 -15.78 -1.83
C THR A 250 -23.70 -15.41 -2.62
N ALA A 251 -24.39 -14.35 -2.18
CA ALA A 251 -25.59 -13.86 -2.87
C ALA A 251 -25.30 -13.34 -4.28
N TYR A 252 -24.17 -12.68 -4.48
CA TYR A 252 -23.74 -12.22 -5.80
C TYR A 252 -23.57 -13.39 -6.76
N GLY A 253 -22.84 -14.44 -6.36
CA GLY A 253 -22.64 -15.64 -7.17
C GLY A 253 -23.96 -16.35 -7.52
N GLU A 254 -24.85 -16.54 -6.53
CA GLU A 254 -26.16 -17.15 -6.74
C GLU A 254 -27.06 -16.33 -7.69
N LEU A 255 -27.06 -15.01 -7.52
CA LEU A 255 -27.84 -14.08 -8.34
C LEU A 255 -27.30 -14.01 -9.78
N ALA A 256 -25.98 -13.93 -9.96
CA ALA A 256 -25.33 -13.94 -11.27
C ALA A 256 -25.69 -15.18 -12.08
N VAL A 257 -25.61 -16.36 -11.45
CA VAL A 257 -26.05 -17.62 -12.07
C VAL A 257 -27.54 -17.59 -12.46
N THR A 258 -28.39 -17.04 -11.58
CA THR A 258 -29.83 -16.92 -11.83
C THR A 258 -30.14 -16.01 -13.00
N LEU A 259 -29.36 -14.94 -13.17
CA LEU A 259 -29.52 -13.96 -14.24
C LEU A 259 -28.81 -14.36 -15.55
N GLY A 260 -28.01 -15.43 -15.53
CA GLY A 260 -27.20 -15.87 -16.68
C GLY A 260 -26.04 -14.93 -17.01
N VAL A 261 -25.56 -14.19 -16.01
CA VAL A 261 -24.38 -13.34 -16.10
C VAL A 261 -23.16 -14.17 -15.66
N ASP A 262 -22.02 -14.01 -16.33
CA ASP A 262 -20.80 -14.70 -15.91
C ASP A 262 -20.45 -14.29 -14.48
N ALA A 263 -20.39 -15.27 -13.58
CA ALA A 263 -20.14 -15.08 -12.15
C ALA A 263 -18.67 -14.70 -11.84
N ASP A 264 -17.81 -14.67 -12.85
CA ASP A 264 -16.42 -14.27 -12.75
C ASP A 264 -16.31 -12.74 -12.73
N LEU A 265 -16.38 -12.17 -11.51
CA LEU A 265 -16.16 -10.78 -11.13
C LEU A 265 -17.22 -9.75 -11.61
N PRO A 266 -17.55 -8.76 -10.77
CA PRO A 266 -18.42 -7.67 -11.18
C PRO A 266 -17.74 -6.86 -12.29
N LEU A 267 -18.26 -7.03 -13.50
CA LEU A 267 -17.90 -6.18 -14.64
C LEU A 267 -18.50 -4.80 -14.36
N SER A 268 -17.66 -3.80 -14.17
CA SER A 268 -18.07 -2.40 -14.30
C SER A 268 -17.65 -1.92 -15.68
N ASP A 269 -18.64 -1.50 -16.48
CA ASP A 269 -18.41 -0.68 -17.67
C ASP A 269 -17.74 0.64 -17.31
#